data_406242495bb9b76397fa1c5e82ed241d
#
_entry.id   406242495bb9b76397fa1c5e82ed241d
#
_cell.length_a   1.000
_cell.length_b   1.000
_cell.length_c   1.000
_cell.angle_alpha   90.00
_cell.angle_beta   90.00
_cell.angle_gamma   90.00
#
_symmetry.space_group_name_H-M   'P 1'
#
loop_
_entity.id
_entity.type
_entity.pdbx_description
1 polymer ?
#
loop_
_entity_poly.entity_id
_entity_poly.type
_entity_poly.pdbx_seq_one_letter_code
_entity_poly.pdbx_strand_id
1 'polypeptide(L)'
;PDLPVSGSNRGYKTSTIIEGFITSIWCGANRFLHTEVTRHDAALGKIFDWNNTPGQDTYKRFFFFFTQSTNQKVSDYFYSWIFDNVKFDNFVLDIDSSVMTRYGEQEGAKKGYNPSKKGRASHHPLIAFIADVKLVANMWLRSGDCSSANNFLAFLEDTLSKLKNKTIGLIRLDSGFFQTNILDHLEQKVMDYIVAVKFTHPIQRVIQQSNNWIVLDTGIEICEQMYQSDSWDKPRRIVIVR
;
A
#
# COMPACT_ATOMS: atom_id res chain seq x y z
N PRO A 1 8.71 -11.28 19.17
CA PRO A 1 9.44 -10.81 20.36
C PRO A 1 9.23 -9.32 20.64
N ASP A 2 8.97 -8.50 19.62
CA ASP A 2 8.90 -7.03 19.72
C ASP A 2 7.49 -6.46 20.02
N LEU A 3 6.52 -7.32 20.25
CA LEU A 3 5.17 -6.88 20.63
C LEU A 3 5.15 -6.35 22.06
N PRO A 4 4.38 -5.28 22.36
CA PRO A 4 4.22 -4.79 23.72
C PRO A 4 3.71 -5.90 24.65
N VAL A 5 4.30 -6.00 25.81
CA VAL A 5 3.92 -6.96 26.85
C VAL A 5 3.16 -6.25 27.94
N SER A 6 2.06 -6.85 28.42
CA SER A 6 1.33 -6.33 29.57
C SER A 6 2.23 -6.32 30.83
N GLY A 7 2.24 -5.22 31.55
CA GLY A 7 2.99 -5.10 32.83
C GLY A 7 2.40 -5.91 33.99
N SER A 8 1.37 -6.71 33.77
CA SER A 8 0.65 -7.47 34.78
C SER A 8 0.40 -8.91 34.33
N ASN A 9 0.64 -9.87 35.22
CA ASN A 9 0.35 -11.29 34.98
C ASN A 9 -1.15 -11.64 34.96
N ARG A 10 -2.04 -10.65 35.16
CA ARG A 10 -3.50 -10.84 35.20
C ARG A 10 -4.19 -10.50 33.88
N GLY A 11 -3.42 -10.01 32.87
CA GLY A 11 -3.96 -9.62 31.56
C GLY A 11 -3.98 -10.79 30.57
N TYR A 12 -4.59 -10.54 29.41
CA TYR A 12 -4.50 -11.47 28.28
C TYR A 12 -3.06 -11.59 27.80
N LYS A 13 -2.67 -12.79 27.36
CA LYS A 13 -1.40 -12.99 26.64
C LYS A 13 -1.41 -12.17 25.34
N THR A 14 -0.29 -11.60 24.96
CA THR A 14 -0.15 -10.83 23.73
C THR A 14 -0.57 -11.63 22.50
N SER A 15 -0.25 -12.94 22.45
CA SER A 15 -0.69 -13.84 21.38
C SER A 15 -2.21 -13.89 21.26
N THR A 16 -2.92 -14.04 22.37
CA THR A 16 -4.40 -14.07 22.37
C THR A 16 -5.00 -12.74 21.90
N ILE A 17 -4.39 -11.60 22.24
CA ILE A 17 -4.83 -10.28 21.77
C ILE A 17 -4.67 -10.20 20.24
N ILE A 18 -3.51 -10.57 19.71
CA ILE A 18 -3.24 -10.51 18.27
C ILE A 18 -4.11 -11.51 17.50
N GLU A 19 -4.21 -12.75 17.97
CA GLU A 19 -5.04 -13.79 17.35
C GLU A 19 -6.51 -13.35 17.27
N GLY A 20 -7.08 -12.89 18.38
CA GLY A 20 -8.46 -12.41 18.42
C GLY A 20 -8.67 -11.17 17.53
N PHE A 21 -7.68 -10.28 17.42
CA PHE A 21 -7.75 -9.11 16.54
C PHE A 21 -7.72 -9.50 15.07
N ILE A 22 -6.79 -10.38 14.67
CA ILE A 22 -6.70 -10.87 13.28
C ILE A 22 -7.96 -11.63 12.90
N THR A 23 -8.46 -12.51 13.76
CA THR A 23 -9.71 -13.25 13.54
C THR A 23 -10.90 -12.29 13.36
N SER A 24 -10.98 -11.24 14.18
CA SER A 24 -12.04 -10.23 14.06
C SER A 24 -11.98 -9.51 12.69
N ILE A 25 -10.79 -9.14 12.23
CA ILE A 25 -10.62 -8.53 10.90
C ILE A 25 -11.04 -9.53 9.80
N TRP A 26 -10.67 -10.76 9.91
CA TRP A 26 -11.06 -11.83 8.98
C TRP A 26 -12.57 -12.02 8.91
N CYS A 27 -13.25 -11.85 10.04
CA CYS A 27 -14.71 -11.86 10.13
C CYS A 27 -15.37 -10.53 9.69
N GLY A 28 -14.61 -9.59 9.12
CA GLY A 28 -15.11 -8.33 8.56
C GLY A 28 -15.14 -7.15 9.52
N ALA A 29 -14.49 -7.24 10.69
CA ALA A 29 -14.39 -6.10 11.61
C ALA A 29 -13.53 -4.98 11.00
N ASN A 30 -14.08 -3.76 10.96
CA ASN A 30 -13.36 -2.56 10.51
C ASN A 30 -13.35 -1.45 11.60
N ARG A 31 -13.82 -1.76 12.78
CA ARG A 31 -13.82 -0.91 13.99
C ARG A 31 -13.61 -1.78 15.22
N PHE A 32 -13.01 -1.23 16.27
CA PHE A 32 -12.86 -1.97 17.53
C PHE A 32 -14.18 -2.47 18.11
N LEU A 33 -15.27 -1.73 17.93
CA LEU A 33 -16.61 -2.17 18.37
C LEU A 33 -17.03 -3.50 17.73
N HIS A 34 -16.62 -3.75 16.48
CA HIS A 34 -17.00 -4.98 15.77
C HIS A 34 -16.31 -6.22 16.33
N THR A 35 -15.24 -6.06 17.12
CA THR A 35 -14.59 -7.20 17.78
C THR A 35 -15.47 -7.84 18.85
N GLU A 36 -16.51 -7.14 19.34
CA GLU A 36 -17.48 -7.73 20.28
C GLU A 36 -18.32 -8.83 19.61
N VAL A 37 -18.53 -8.79 18.30
CA VAL A 37 -19.25 -9.86 17.57
C VAL A 37 -18.46 -11.17 17.64
N THR A 38 -17.18 -11.14 17.29
CA THR A 38 -16.32 -12.32 17.35
C THR A 38 -16.01 -12.78 18.77
N ARG A 39 -15.99 -11.85 19.73
CA ARG A 39 -15.80 -12.13 21.15
C ARG A 39 -16.88 -13.05 21.72
N HIS A 40 -18.11 -12.91 21.27
CA HIS A 40 -19.26 -13.68 21.75
C HIS A 40 -19.61 -14.86 20.84
N ASP A 41 -18.81 -15.14 19.82
CA ASP A 41 -19.01 -16.26 18.92
C ASP A 41 -18.49 -17.58 19.55
N ALA A 42 -19.43 -18.47 19.89
CA ALA A 42 -19.11 -19.75 20.51
C ALA A 42 -18.38 -20.71 19.57
N ALA A 43 -18.56 -20.59 18.25
CA ALA A 43 -17.86 -21.43 17.27
C ALA A 43 -16.38 -21.04 17.19
N LEU A 44 -16.10 -19.73 17.11
CA LEU A 44 -14.71 -19.24 17.15
C LEU A 44 -14.02 -19.60 18.47
N GLY A 45 -14.72 -19.49 19.59
CA GLY A 45 -14.21 -19.91 20.89
C GLY A 45 -13.76 -21.36 20.92
N LYS A 46 -14.52 -22.26 20.27
CA LYS A 46 -14.16 -23.69 20.16
C LYS A 46 -13.03 -23.95 19.17
N ILE A 47 -13.03 -23.27 18.01
CA ILE A 47 -12.00 -23.44 16.95
C ILE A 47 -10.62 -23.04 17.46
N PHE A 48 -10.54 -21.92 18.18
CA PHE A 48 -9.28 -21.36 18.68
C PHE A 48 -8.96 -21.69 20.14
N ASP A 49 -9.78 -22.51 20.79
CA ASP A 49 -9.65 -22.88 22.22
C ASP A 49 -9.60 -21.63 23.14
N TRP A 50 -10.44 -20.65 22.85
CA TRP A 50 -10.49 -19.43 23.64
C TRP A 50 -11.35 -19.59 24.89
N ASN A 51 -10.72 -19.58 26.03
CA ASN A 51 -11.44 -19.51 27.31
C ASN A 51 -12.02 -18.11 27.61
N ASN A 52 -11.27 -17.07 27.20
CA ASN A 52 -11.66 -15.67 27.33
C ASN A 52 -11.11 -14.87 26.13
N THR A 53 -11.94 -14.04 25.54
CA THR A 53 -11.58 -13.21 24.38
C THR A 53 -11.52 -11.73 24.79
N PRO A 54 -10.48 -10.99 24.35
CA PRO A 54 -10.34 -9.56 24.64
C PRO A 54 -11.54 -8.75 24.12
N GLY A 55 -12.02 -7.79 24.90
CA GLY A 55 -13.00 -6.81 24.45
C GLY A 55 -12.31 -5.61 23.79
N GLN A 56 -13.12 -4.74 23.13
CA GLN A 56 -12.66 -3.59 22.36
C GLN A 56 -11.67 -2.68 23.12
N ASP A 57 -11.87 -2.46 24.41
CA ASP A 57 -11.01 -1.59 25.21
C ASP A 57 -9.65 -2.21 25.51
N THR A 58 -9.56 -3.55 25.51
CA THR A 58 -8.28 -4.26 25.62
C THR A 58 -7.46 -4.03 24.36
N TYR A 59 -8.06 -4.13 23.16
CA TYR A 59 -7.39 -3.82 21.89
C TYR A 59 -6.94 -2.36 21.83
N LYS A 60 -7.80 -1.40 22.19
CA LYS A 60 -7.43 0.03 22.22
C LYS A 60 -6.23 0.28 23.12
N ARG A 61 -6.24 -0.26 24.35
CA ARG A 61 -5.11 -0.14 25.28
C ARG A 61 -3.86 -0.80 24.76
N PHE A 62 -3.97 -1.98 24.15
CA PHE A 62 -2.83 -2.70 23.59
C PHE A 62 -2.16 -1.90 22.48
N PHE A 63 -2.93 -1.39 21.52
CA PHE A 63 -2.37 -0.59 20.41
C PHE A 63 -1.88 0.79 20.87
N PHE A 64 -2.34 1.32 21.98
CA PHE A 64 -1.83 2.56 22.56
C PHE A 64 -0.35 2.47 22.99
N PHE A 65 0.16 1.28 23.28
CA PHE A 65 1.57 1.07 23.63
C PHE A 65 2.50 1.02 22.40
N PHE A 66 1.98 1.07 21.19
CA PHE A 66 2.81 1.06 20.00
C PHE A 66 3.38 2.45 19.73
N THR A 67 4.69 2.51 19.60
CA THR A 67 5.42 3.67 19.09
C THR A 67 5.76 3.46 17.62
N GLN A 68 6.22 4.52 16.93
CA GLN A 68 6.74 4.41 15.56
C GLN A 68 7.84 3.33 15.46
N SER A 69 8.78 3.31 16.42
CA SER A 69 9.86 2.30 16.44
C SER A 69 9.33 0.88 16.66
N THR A 70 8.34 0.70 17.55
CA THR A 70 7.72 -0.63 17.76
C THR A 70 6.97 -1.09 16.51
N ASN A 71 6.21 -0.19 15.88
CA ASN A 71 5.52 -0.48 14.63
C ASN A 71 6.49 -0.95 13.55
N GLN A 72 7.61 -0.24 13.37
CA GLN A 72 8.63 -0.61 12.38
C GLN A 72 9.17 -2.02 12.62
N LYS A 73 9.63 -2.31 13.85
CA LYS A 73 10.19 -3.63 14.21
C LYS A 73 9.18 -4.76 13.99
N VAL A 74 7.94 -4.59 14.45
CA VAL A 74 6.88 -5.59 14.30
C VAL A 74 6.55 -5.81 12.82
N SER A 75 6.46 -4.73 12.02
CA SER A 75 6.21 -4.82 10.59
C SER A 75 7.34 -5.52 9.86
N ASP A 76 8.60 -5.18 10.14
CA ASP A 76 9.76 -5.77 9.48
C ASP A 76 9.83 -7.29 9.77
N TYR A 77 9.56 -7.69 11.01
CA TYR A 77 9.53 -9.11 11.39
C TYR A 77 8.38 -9.85 10.70
N PHE A 78 7.20 -9.25 10.66
CA PHE A 78 6.00 -9.82 10.04
C PHE A 78 6.17 -9.99 8.53
N TYR A 79 6.66 -8.96 7.83
CA TYR A 79 6.94 -9.05 6.40
C TYR A 79 8.03 -10.05 6.08
N SER A 80 9.11 -10.10 6.86
CA SER A 80 10.14 -11.11 6.69
C SER A 80 9.55 -12.52 6.78
N TRP A 81 8.74 -12.78 7.83
CA TRP A 81 8.09 -14.08 7.99
C TRP A 81 7.16 -14.43 6.82
N ILE A 82 6.33 -13.49 6.36
CA ILE A 82 5.44 -13.70 5.20
C ILE A 82 6.28 -14.05 3.96
N PHE A 83 7.29 -13.24 3.65
CA PHE A 83 8.07 -13.38 2.43
C PHE A 83 8.97 -14.63 2.43
N ASP A 84 9.35 -15.13 3.60
CA ASP A 84 10.07 -16.39 3.74
C ASP A 84 9.14 -17.61 3.56
N ASN A 85 7.84 -17.48 3.87
CA ASN A 85 6.88 -18.59 3.82
C ASN A 85 5.99 -18.60 2.57
N VAL A 86 5.83 -17.48 1.86
CA VAL A 86 5.03 -17.39 0.63
C VAL A 86 5.97 -17.46 -0.58
N LYS A 87 5.67 -18.38 -1.49
CA LYS A 87 6.44 -18.53 -2.74
C LYS A 87 5.94 -17.52 -3.78
N PHE A 88 6.76 -16.56 -4.12
CA PHE A 88 6.58 -15.63 -5.24
C PHE A 88 7.95 -15.11 -5.66
N ASP A 89 8.10 -14.84 -6.95
CA ASP A 89 9.28 -14.23 -7.55
C ASP A 89 8.91 -13.71 -8.95
N ASN A 90 9.69 -12.78 -9.50
CA ASN A 90 9.44 -12.17 -10.81
C ASN A 90 8.00 -11.66 -10.96
N PHE A 91 7.54 -10.89 -9.99
CA PHE A 91 6.15 -10.45 -9.83
C PHE A 91 5.94 -9.01 -10.25
N VAL A 92 4.68 -8.63 -10.39
CA VAL A 92 4.26 -7.25 -10.62
C VAL A 92 4.05 -6.56 -9.26
N LEU A 93 4.75 -5.43 -9.05
CA LEU A 93 4.60 -4.57 -7.89
C LEU A 93 3.77 -3.34 -8.26
N ASP A 94 2.55 -3.29 -7.77
CA ASP A 94 1.66 -2.13 -7.89
C ASP A 94 1.91 -1.17 -6.72
N ILE A 95 2.19 0.10 -7.01
CA ILE A 95 2.29 1.11 -5.95
C ILE A 95 1.26 2.20 -6.22
N ASP A 96 0.42 2.42 -5.23
CA ASP A 96 -0.66 3.39 -5.31
C ASP A 96 -0.82 4.17 -4.01
N SER A 97 -1.50 5.29 -4.08
CA SER A 97 -1.89 6.07 -2.92
C SER A 97 -3.40 6.24 -2.86
N SER A 98 -3.96 6.05 -1.68
CA SER A 98 -5.40 6.15 -1.48
C SER A 98 -5.75 7.26 -0.50
N VAL A 99 -6.98 7.73 -0.53
CA VAL A 99 -7.47 8.75 0.41
C VAL A 99 -8.38 8.12 1.45
N MET A 100 -7.96 8.15 2.71
CA MET A 100 -8.74 7.65 3.84
C MET A 100 -9.33 8.83 4.61
N THR A 101 -10.56 9.21 4.31
CA THR A 101 -11.27 10.30 5.00
C THR A 101 -11.42 9.99 6.49
N ARG A 102 -11.22 11.00 7.34
CA ARG A 102 -11.36 10.91 8.79
C ARG A 102 -12.49 11.79 9.31
N TYR A 103 -13.16 11.30 10.35
CA TYR A 103 -14.30 11.96 10.99
C TYR A 103 -14.03 12.23 12.48
N GLY A 104 -12.83 12.62 12.81
CA GLY A 104 -12.41 12.92 14.17
C GLY A 104 -11.00 13.49 14.17
N GLU A 105 -10.43 13.67 15.35
CA GLU A 105 -9.09 14.21 15.58
C GLU A 105 -8.06 13.06 15.65
N GLN A 106 -7.91 12.32 14.56
CA GLN A 106 -6.88 11.28 14.49
C GLN A 106 -5.51 11.91 14.26
N GLU A 107 -4.51 11.37 14.97
CA GLU A 107 -3.12 11.79 14.82
C GLU A 107 -2.66 11.71 13.35
N GLY A 108 -2.03 12.78 12.86
CA GLY A 108 -1.53 12.87 11.48
C GLY A 108 -2.62 13.11 10.42
N ALA A 109 -3.91 13.13 10.77
CA ALA A 109 -4.96 13.47 9.82
C ALA A 109 -4.94 14.97 9.51
N LYS A 110 -4.82 15.33 8.24
CA LYS A 110 -4.81 16.73 7.78
C LYS A 110 -5.73 16.94 6.57
N LYS A 111 -6.12 18.19 6.35
CA LYS A 111 -6.85 18.59 5.15
C LYS A 111 -5.87 18.65 3.97
N GLY A 112 -6.24 18.00 2.87
CA GLY A 112 -5.50 17.96 1.63
C GLY A 112 -6.40 17.56 0.46
N TYR A 113 -5.82 16.95 -0.56
CA TYR A 113 -6.58 16.43 -1.69
C TYR A 113 -7.50 15.29 -1.23
N ASN A 114 -8.80 15.53 -1.28
CA ASN A 114 -9.82 14.53 -0.98
C ASN A 114 -10.97 14.67 -1.98
N PRO A 115 -10.98 13.89 -3.06
CA PRO A 115 -11.99 14.01 -4.11
C PRO A 115 -13.39 13.62 -3.66
N SER A 116 -13.48 12.69 -2.70
CA SER A 116 -14.77 12.18 -2.20
C SER A 116 -15.41 13.10 -1.17
N LYS A 117 -14.60 13.78 -0.34
CA LYS A 117 -15.07 14.63 0.77
C LYS A 117 -14.19 15.88 0.90
N LYS A 118 -14.39 16.84 -0.01
CA LYS A 118 -13.64 18.10 -0.02
C LYS A 118 -13.65 18.81 1.33
N GLY A 119 -12.47 19.26 1.78
CA GLY A 119 -12.28 19.99 3.04
C GLY A 119 -12.26 19.13 4.31
N ARG A 120 -12.46 17.83 4.21
CA ARG A 120 -12.30 16.90 5.35
C ARG A 120 -10.85 16.50 5.54
N ALA A 121 -10.47 16.31 6.81
CA ALA A 121 -9.19 15.70 7.16
C ALA A 121 -9.13 14.25 6.67
N SER A 122 -7.96 13.84 6.25
CA SER A 122 -7.71 12.48 5.73
C SER A 122 -6.29 12.02 6.07
N HIS A 123 -6.05 10.74 5.88
CA HIS A 123 -4.71 10.18 5.65
C HIS A 123 -4.58 9.82 4.18
N HIS A 124 -3.35 9.82 3.69
CA HIS A 124 -3.02 9.51 2.31
C HIS A 124 -1.92 8.42 2.27
N PRO A 125 -2.28 7.14 2.63
CA PRO A 125 -1.31 6.06 2.65
C PRO A 125 -0.69 5.81 1.27
N LEU A 126 0.60 5.41 1.25
CA LEU A 126 1.22 4.69 0.15
C LEU A 126 1.13 3.20 0.43
N ILE A 127 0.77 2.43 -0.59
CA ILE A 127 0.65 0.98 -0.50
C ILE A 127 1.39 0.37 -1.69
N ALA A 128 2.29 -0.57 -1.40
CA ALA A 128 2.91 -1.45 -2.39
C ALA A 128 2.23 -2.82 -2.33
N PHE A 129 1.75 -3.30 -3.46
CA PHE A 129 0.95 -4.51 -3.55
C PHE A 129 1.57 -5.48 -4.56
N ILE A 130 1.76 -6.74 -4.16
CA ILE A 130 2.22 -7.82 -5.02
C ILE A 130 1.00 -8.42 -5.72
N ALA A 131 0.83 -8.09 -7.00
CA ALA A 131 -0.38 -8.41 -7.76
C ALA A 131 -0.63 -9.92 -7.85
N ASP A 132 0.42 -10.69 -8.08
CA ASP A 132 0.37 -12.14 -8.36
C ASP A 132 -0.16 -12.94 -7.18
N VAL A 133 0.25 -12.60 -5.97
CA VAL A 133 -0.14 -13.32 -4.73
C VAL A 133 -1.12 -12.53 -3.86
N LYS A 134 -1.54 -11.34 -4.30
CA LYS A 134 -2.49 -10.45 -3.62
C LYS A 134 -2.05 -10.09 -2.18
N LEU A 135 -0.77 -9.80 -2.01
CA LEU A 135 -0.18 -9.42 -0.73
C LEU A 135 0.24 -7.94 -0.73
N VAL A 136 0.06 -7.29 0.41
CA VAL A 136 0.67 -5.97 0.66
C VAL A 136 2.14 -6.17 0.97
N ALA A 137 3.02 -5.61 0.14
CA ALA A 137 4.47 -5.66 0.34
C ALA A 137 4.95 -4.61 1.35
N ASN A 138 4.31 -3.46 1.38
CA ASN A 138 4.61 -2.38 2.32
C ASN A 138 3.46 -1.37 2.37
N MET A 139 3.33 -0.66 3.49
CA MET A 139 2.36 0.42 3.64
C MET A 139 2.91 1.51 4.56
N TRP A 140 2.87 2.76 4.09
CA TRP A 140 3.13 3.93 4.92
C TRP A 140 1.87 4.75 5.09
N LEU A 141 1.43 4.95 6.33
CA LEU A 141 0.34 5.85 6.65
C LEU A 141 0.86 7.29 6.66
N ARG A 142 0.50 8.08 5.65
CA ARG A 142 0.91 9.46 5.52
C ARG A 142 -0.22 10.42 5.86
N SER A 143 0.13 11.66 6.16
CA SER A 143 -0.81 12.74 6.40
C SER A 143 -1.61 13.07 5.11
N GLY A 144 -2.82 13.60 5.26
CA GLY A 144 -3.73 13.89 4.15
C GLY A 144 -3.32 15.04 3.24
N ASP A 145 -2.32 15.84 3.63
CA ASP A 145 -1.72 16.91 2.84
C ASP A 145 -0.57 16.44 1.93
N CYS A 146 -0.26 15.14 1.93
CA CYS A 146 0.71 14.54 1.02
C CYS A 146 0.11 14.33 -0.38
N SER A 147 0.90 14.57 -1.43
CA SER A 147 0.60 14.10 -2.78
C SER A 147 1.04 12.64 -2.97
N SER A 148 0.62 11.97 -4.06
CA SER A 148 1.04 10.60 -4.37
C SER A 148 2.56 10.46 -4.39
N ALA A 149 3.27 11.36 -5.06
CA ALA A 149 4.72 11.32 -5.23
C ALA A 149 5.53 11.73 -3.98
N ASN A 150 4.91 12.36 -2.97
CA ASN A 150 5.65 12.72 -1.74
C ASN A 150 6.23 11.47 -1.08
N ASN A 151 7.52 11.50 -0.77
CA ASN A 151 8.27 10.42 -0.12
C ASN A 151 8.26 9.08 -0.88
N PHE A 152 7.86 9.06 -2.17
CA PHE A 152 7.78 7.84 -2.96
C PHE A 152 9.13 7.10 -3.04
N LEU A 153 10.23 7.80 -3.32
CA LEU A 153 11.54 7.16 -3.42
C LEU A 153 11.98 6.50 -2.12
N ALA A 154 11.79 7.17 -0.99
CA ALA A 154 12.08 6.58 0.32
C ALA A 154 11.18 5.37 0.63
N PHE A 155 9.91 5.44 0.26
CA PHE A 155 8.98 4.32 0.38
C PHE A 155 9.37 3.13 -0.50
N LEU A 156 9.81 3.40 -1.74
CA LEU A 156 10.29 2.36 -2.65
C LEU A 156 11.53 1.66 -2.08
N GLU A 157 12.53 2.42 -1.59
CA GLU A 157 13.73 1.85 -0.97
C GLU A 157 13.39 1.00 0.27
N ASP A 158 12.49 1.47 1.13
CA ASP A 158 12.02 0.69 2.27
C ASP A 158 11.31 -0.60 1.81
N THR A 159 10.49 -0.52 0.76
CA THR A 159 9.82 -1.68 0.17
C THR A 159 10.82 -2.69 -0.37
N LEU A 160 11.82 -2.23 -1.13
CA LEU A 160 12.88 -3.08 -1.68
C LEU A 160 13.68 -3.77 -0.57
N SER A 161 13.98 -3.05 0.52
CA SER A 161 14.68 -3.62 1.67
C SER A 161 13.91 -4.77 2.34
N LYS A 162 12.58 -4.69 2.39
CA LYS A 162 11.71 -5.73 2.94
C LYS A 162 11.61 -6.95 2.01
N LEU A 163 11.57 -6.73 0.71
CA LEU A 163 11.49 -7.78 -0.30
C LEU A 163 12.78 -8.60 -0.44
N LYS A 164 13.93 -8.04 0.01
CA LYS A 164 15.23 -8.73 0.05
C LYS A 164 15.63 -9.35 -1.31
N ASN A 165 15.65 -10.68 -1.37
CA ASN A 165 16.11 -11.46 -2.53
C ASN A 165 15.00 -11.76 -3.55
N LYS A 166 13.83 -11.15 -3.42
CA LYS A 166 12.73 -11.34 -4.37
C LYS A 166 12.94 -10.45 -5.60
N THR A 167 12.72 -10.99 -6.77
CA THR A 167 12.85 -10.27 -8.04
C THR A 167 11.53 -9.57 -8.39
N ILE A 168 11.59 -8.27 -8.63
CA ILE A 168 10.47 -7.50 -9.18
C ILE A 168 10.59 -7.55 -10.69
N GLY A 169 9.59 -8.14 -11.36
CA GLY A 169 9.53 -8.20 -12.82
C GLY A 169 9.00 -6.93 -13.46
N LEU A 170 8.09 -6.22 -12.79
CA LEU A 170 7.48 -5.00 -13.31
C LEU A 170 6.95 -4.13 -12.16
N ILE A 171 7.20 -2.82 -12.22
CA ILE A 171 6.56 -1.83 -11.34
C ILE A 171 5.45 -1.12 -12.12
N ARG A 172 4.23 -1.05 -11.54
CA ARG A 172 3.13 -0.28 -12.12
C ARG A 172 2.75 0.89 -11.20
N LEU A 173 2.62 2.07 -11.80
CA LEU A 173 2.31 3.32 -11.11
C LEU A 173 1.22 4.09 -11.85
N ASP A 174 0.39 4.81 -11.09
CA ASP A 174 -0.58 5.75 -11.67
C ASP A 174 0.07 7.07 -12.10
N SER A 175 -0.72 7.95 -12.70
CA SER A 175 -0.25 9.26 -13.18
C SER A 175 0.15 10.23 -12.05
N GLY A 176 -0.21 9.95 -10.82
CA GLY A 176 0.22 10.72 -9.65
C GLY A 176 1.72 10.62 -9.38
N PHE A 177 2.34 9.53 -9.85
CA PHE A 177 3.79 9.28 -9.77
C PHE A 177 4.55 9.67 -11.04
N PHE A 178 3.89 10.22 -12.04
CA PHE A 178 4.54 10.64 -13.29
C PHE A 178 5.39 11.89 -13.06
N GLN A 179 6.61 11.69 -12.59
CA GLN A 179 7.64 12.72 -12.31
C GLN A 179 9.00 12.25 -12.78
N THR A 180 9.78 13.18 -13.35
CA THR A 180 11.10 12.90 -13.93
C THR A 180 12.03 12.19 -12.95
N ASN A 181 12.14 12.67 -11.71
CA ASN A 181 13.00 12.07 -10.69
C ASN A 181 12.62 10.63 -10.33
N ILE A 182 11.34 10.27 -10.41
CA ILE A 182 10.87 8.90 -10.18
C ILE A 182 11.27 8.00 -11.35
N LEU A 183 11.05 8.47 -12.60
CA LEU A 183 11.40 7.72 -13.78
C LEU A 183 12.93 7.50 -13.86
N ASP A 184 13.72 8.54 -13.62
CA ASP A 184 15.17 8.46 -13.60
C ASP A 184 15.68 7.47 -12.54
N HIS A 185 15.07 7.47 -11.35
CA HIS A 185 15.44 6.56 -10.27
C HIS A 185 15.16 5.09 -10.63
N LEU A 186 13.99 4.79 -11.20
CA LEU A 186 13.66 3.44 -11.67
C LEU A 186 14.62 2.96 -12.75
N GLU A 187 14.98 3.83 -13.71
CA GLU A 187 15.92 3.54 -14.77
C GLU A 187 17.35 3.36 -14.26
N GLN A 188 17.80 4.15 -13.30
CA GLN A 188 19.11 3.98 -12.65
C GLN A 188 19.21 2.63 -11.92
N LYS A 189 18.11 2.16 -11.37
CA LYS A 189 18.03 0.84 -10.74
C LYS A 189 17.81 -0.31 -11.75
N VAL A 190 17.71 -0.01 -13.04
CA VAL A 190 17.42 -1.00 -14.10
C VAL A 190 16.13 -1.77 -13.81
N MET A 191 15.10 -1.08 -13.34
CA MET A 191 13.79 -1.65 -13.06
C MET A 191 12.84 -1.45 -14.25
N ASP A 192 12.16 -2.49 -14.67
CA ASP A 192 11.09 -2.38 -15.64
C ASP A 192 9.85 -1.73 -15.00
N TYR A 193 9.24 -0.77 -15.72
CA TYR A 193 8.10 -0.05 -15.17
C TYR A 193 7.05 0.32 -16.23
N ILE A 194 5.81 0.46 -15.77
CA ILE A 194 4.72 1.13 -16.48
C ILE A 194 4.19 2.24 -15.58
N VAL A 195 4.25 3.48 -16.07
CA VAL A 195 3.70 4.65 -15.38
C VAL A 195 2.66 5.30 -16.27
N ALA A 196 1.43 5.46 -15.76
CA ALA A 196 0.40 6.18 -16.50
C ALA A 196 0.81 7.65 -16.72
N VAL A 197 0.73 8.11 -17.94
CA VAL A 197 1.15 9.45 -18.32
C VAL A 197 0.03 10.47 -18.02
N LYS A 198 0.38 11.63 -17.46
CA LYS A 198 -0.58 12.73 -17.31
C LYS A 198 -1.02 13.24 -18.68
N PHE A 199 -2.33 13.36 -18.88
CA PHE A 199 -2.94 13.77 -20.14
C PHE A 199 -2.81 15.28 -20.37
N THR A 200 -1.56 15.74 -20.62
CA THR A 200 -1.21 17.15 -20.88
C THR A 200 -1.35 17.51 -22.35
N HIS A 201 -1.36 18.80 -22.68
CA HIS A 201 -1.42 19.25 -24.07
C HIS A 201 -0.31 18.69 -24.98
N PRO A 202 0.96 18.59 -24.54
CA PRO A 202 1.99 17.93 -25.35
C PRO A 202 1.65 16.47 -25.65
N ILE A 203 1.18 15.71 -24.65
CA ILE A 203 0.80 14.30 -24.84
C ILE A 203 -0.42 14.17 -25.76
N GLN A 204 -1.40 15.05 -25.65
CA GLN A 204 -2.53 15.07 -26.58
C GLN A 204 -2.09 15.27 -28.03
N ARG A 205 -1.12 16.17 -28.30
CA ARG A 205 -0.56 16.35 -29.64
C ARG A 205 0.14 15.09 -30.15
N VAL A 206 0.91 14.43 -29.29
CA VAL A 206 1.54 13.16 -29.63
C VAL A 206 0.49 12.12 -30.03
N ILE A 207 -0.58 11.98 -29.28
CA ILE A 207 -1.67 11.03 -29.57
C ILE A 207 -2.36 11.39 -30.90
N GLN A 208 -2.62 12.66 -31.16
CA GLN A 208 -3.24 13.13 -32.42
C GLN A 208 -2.39 12.89 -33.65
N GLN A 209 -1.06 12.94 -33.50
CA GLN A 209 -0.09 12.72 -34.56
C GLN A 209 0.25 11.23 -34.78
N SER A 210 -0.23 10.36 -33.87
CA SER A 210 0.02 8.91 -33.94
C SER A 210 -0.75 8.28 -35.10
N ASN A 211 -0.06 7.54 -35.96
CA ASN A 211 -0.62 6.92 -37.16
C ASN A 211 -0.26 5.45 -37.34
N ASN A 212 0.69 4.93 -36.58
CA ASN A 212 1.15 3.54 -36.66
C ASN A 212 0.41 2.65 -35.67
N TRP A 213 -0.90 2.48 -35.87
CA TRP A 213 -1.74 1.71 -34.99
C TRP A 213 -1.71 0.23 -35.33
N ILE A 214 -1.54 -0.60 -34.31
CA ILE A 214 -1.57 -2.06 -34.41
C ILE A 214 -2.82 -2.54 -33.69
N VAL A 215 -3.66 -3.30 -34.39
CA VAL A 215 -4.86 -3.92 -33.81
C VAL A 215 -4.41 -5.12 -32.94
N LEU A 216 -4.73 -5.09 -31.67
CA LEU A 216 -4.47 -6.19 -30.72
C LEU A 216 -5.67 -7.09 -30.55
N ASP A 217 -6.87 -6.51 -30.52
CA ASP A 217 -8.14 -7.23 -30.32
C ASP A 217 -9.30 -6.38 -30.87
N THR A 218 -10.50 -6.90 -30.87
CA THR A 218 -11.70 -6.18 -31.28
C THR A 218 -11.88 -4.91 -30.45
N GLY A 219 -11.75 -3.75 -31.09
CA GLY A 219 -11.88 -2.44 -30.44
C GLY A 219 -10.69 -2.04 -29.57
N ILE A 220 -9.54 -2.72 -29.67
CA ILE A 220 -8.32 -2.36 -28.97
C ILE A 220 -7.18 -2.20 -29.96
N GLU A 221 -6.66 -1.00 -30.09
CA GLU A 221 -5.49 -0.70 -30.90
C GLU A 221 -4.38 -0.06 -30.04
N ILE A 222 -3.13 -0.33 -30.38
CA ILE A 222 -1.97 0.25 -29.72
C ILE A 222 -1.09 0.99 -30.72
N CYS A 223 -0.43 2.03 -30.24
CA CYS A 223 0.65 2.71 -30.92
C CYS A 223 1.81 2.93 -29.97
N GLU A 224 3.03 2.67 -30.43
CA GLU A 224 4.24 2.93 -29.67
C GLU A 224 5.05 4.03 -30.35
N GLN A 225 5.62 4.92 -29.55
CA GLN A 225 6.54 5.92 -30.04
C GLN A 225 7.48 6.45 -28.96
N MET A 226 8.58 7.03 -29.38
CA MET A 226 9.50 7.71 -28.49
C MET A 226 9.00 9.15 -28.29
N TYR A 227 8.95 9.57 -27.04
CA TYR A 227 8.58 10.92 -26.65
C TYR A 227 9.64 11.49 -25.70
N GLN A 228 9.98 12.74 -25.87
CA GLN A 228 10.84 13.48 -24.95
C GLN A 228 10.12 14.76 -24.52
N SER A 229 9.93 14.89 -23.21
CA SER A 229 9.47 16.15 -22.60
C SER A 229 10.64 17.12 -22.48
N ASP A 230 10.37 18.42 -22.48
CA ASP A 230 11.40 19.46 -22.31
C ASP A 230 12.18 19.33 -20.99
N SER A 231 11.58 18.68 -19.99
CA SER A 231 12.20 18.41 -18.68
C SER A 231 12.98 17.10 -18.60
N TRP A 232 13.09 16.34 -19.70
CA TRP A 232 13.75 15.04 -19.72
C TRP A 232 15.08 15.09 -20.46
N ASP A 233 16.12 14.49 -19.90
CA ASP A 233 17.44 14.40 -20.53
C ASP A 233 17.46 13.42 -21.70
N LYS A 234 16.50 12.51 -21.79
CA LYS A 234 16.40 11.48 -22.83
C LYS A 234 14.96 11.16 -23.22
N PRO A 235 14.74 10.69 -24.46
CA PRO A 235 13.43 10.21 -24.86
C PRO A 235 13.05 8.91 -24.13
N ARG A 236 11.76 8.73 -23.88
CA ARG A 236 11.18 7.50 -23.31
C ARG A 236 10.12 6.93 -24.23
N ARG A 237 10.01 5.61 -24.22
CA ARG A 237 8.95 4.91 -24.94
C ARG A 237 7.61 5.16 -24.27
N ILE A 238 6.62 5.57 -25.04
CA ILE A 238 5.23 5.66 -24.63
C ILE A 238 4.39 4.68 -25.44
N VAL A 239 3.43 4.06 -24.78
CA VAL A 239 2.44 3.17 -25.38
C VAL A 239 1.07 3.85 -25.24
N ILE A 240 0.40 4.00 -26.36
CA ILE A 240 -0.93 4.60 -26.45
C ILE A 240 -1.92 3.49 -26.78
N VAL A 241 -3.00 3.40 -26.03
CA VAL A 241 -4.07 2.41 -26.23
C VAL A 241 -5.36 3.16 -26.53
N ARG A 242 -6.12 2.72 -27.52
CA ARG A 242 -7.46 3.23 -27.85
C ARG A 242 -8.43 2.12 -28.22
#